data_c6e485b146a9ad3274469c6b65cd7968
#
_entry.id   c6e485b146a9ad3274469c6b65cd7968
#
_cell.length_a   1.000
_cell.length_b   1.000
_cell.length_c   1.000
_cell.angle_alpha   90.00
_cell.angle_beta   90.00
_cell.angle_gamma   90.00
#
_symmetry.space_group_name_H-M   'P 1'
#
loop_
_entity.id
_entity.type
_entity.pdbx_description
1 polymer ?
#
loop_
_entity_poly.entity_id
_entity_poly.type
_entity_poly.pdbx_seq_one_letter_code
_entity_poly.pdbx_strand_id
1 'polypeptide(L)'
;MNNLSYGDDTTLMAESEELKILMVKVKEESENVGLKCNIQKTKIMASSAITSWQIDGETIIDFMFGGSKITADGDCSHKIRRHLLLGRKVMTNLDSILKSRDITLPTKVHLVKAMVLPVVMYGCECWTTKKAENQRTNGFELYCWRRLLTVP
;
A
#
# COMPACT_ATOMS: atom_id res chain seq x y z
N MET A 1 -18.57 3.91 -13.27
CA MET A 1 -17.58 2.91 -13.74
C MET A 1 -16.20 3.43 -13.38
N ASN A 2 -15.52 2.81 -12.44
CA ASN A 2 -14.18 3.23 -12.02
C ASN A 2 -13.21 2.10 -12.35
N ASN A 3 -12.24 2.36 -13.23
CA ASN A 3 -11.11 1.47 -13.45
C ASN A 3 -9.83 2.19 -13.04
N LEU A 4 -8.90 1.45 -12.47
CA LEU A 4 -7.56 1.90 -12.13
C LEU A 4 -6.58 1.02 -12.87
N SER A 5 -5.68 1.62 -13.64
CA SER A 5 -4.63 0.90 -14.36
C SER A 5 -3.26 1.37 -13.86
N TYR A 6 -2.37 0.41 -13.61
CA TYR A 6 -0.98 0.66 -13.25
C TYR A 6 -0.09 -0.35 -13.98
N GLY A 7 0.64 0.13 -14.97
CA GLY A 7 1.39 -0.74 -15.87
C GLY A 7 0.45 -1.68 -16.64
N ASP A 8 0.70 -2.97 -16.52
CA ASP A 8 -0.10 -4.07 -17.07
C ASP A 8 -1.20 -4.58 -16.12
N ASP A 9 -1.25 -4.06 -14.89
CA ASP A 9 -2.29 -4.41 -13.92
C ASP A 9 -3.49 -3.47 -14.04
N THR A 10 -4.70 -4.03 -14.17
CA THR A 10 -5.96 -3.27 -14.24
C THR A 10 -6.91 -3.73 -13.14
N THR A 11 -7.47 -2.77 -12.40
CA THR A 11 -8.53 -3.02 -11.41
C THR A 11 -9.85 -2.49 -11.93
N LEU A 12 -10.86 -3.33 -11.99
CA LEU A 12 -12.23 -2.99 -12.37
C LEU A 12 -13.09 -2.93 -11.11
N MET A 13 -13.89 -1.88 -10.97
CA MET A 13 -14.81 -1.68 -9.84
C MET A 13 -16.21 -1.42 -10.38
N ALA A 14 -17.15 -2.27 -10.01
CA ALA A 14 -18.56 -2.12 -10.33
C ALA A 14 -19.41 -2.97 -9.38
N GLU A 15 -20.72 -2.84 -9.44
CA GLU A 15 -21.65 -3.75 -8.81
C GLU A 15 -21.60 -5.14 -9.49
N SER A 16 -22.07 -6.18 -8.78
CA SER A 16 -21.77 -7.57 -9.14
C SER A 16 -22.10 -7.96 -10.59
N GLU A 17 -23.28 -7.61 -11.09
CA GLU A 17 -23.70 -7.97 -12.46
C GLU A 17 -22.98 -7.14 -13.53
N GLU A 18 -22.78 -5.84 -13.29
CA GLU A 18 -22.04 -4.97 -14.19
C GLU A 18 -20.57 -5.41 -14.31
N LEU A 19 -19.98 -5.90 -13.23
CA LEU A 19 -18.59 -6.34 -13.21
C LEU A 19 -18.38 -7.57 -14.09
N LYS A 20 -19.36 -8.52 -14.15
CA LYS A 20 -19.31 -9.66 -15.05
C LYS A 20 -19.28 -9.22 -16.52
N ILE A 21 -20.21 -8.36 -16.88
CA ILE A 21 -20.33 -7.83 -18.25
C ILE A 21 -19.03 -7.10 -18.64
N LEU A 22 -18.49 -6.32 -17.70
CA LEU A 22 -17.25 -5.57 -17.92
C LEU A 22 -16.05 -6.48 -18.12
N MET A 23 -15.92 -7.53 -17.30
CA MET A 23 -14.81 -8.50 -17.45
C MET A 23 -14.87 -9.26 -18.77
N VAL A 24 -16.06 -9.69 -19.22
CA VAL A 24 -16.23 -10.35 -20.51
C VAL A 24 -15.80 -9.41 -21.64
N LYS A 25 -16.26 -8.15 -21.62
CA LYS A 25 -15.87 -7.15 -22.63
C LYS A 25 -14.37 -6.89 -22.62
N VAL A 26 -13.75 -6.71 -21.45
CA VAL A 26 -12.30 -6.48 -21.36
C VAL A 26 -11.52 -7.66 -21.90
N LYS A 27 -11.99 -8.89 -21.64
CA LYS A 27 -11.36 -10.10 -22.19
C LYS A 27 -11.45 -10.12 -23.71
N GLU A 28 -12.65 -9.91 -24.27
CA GLU A 28 -12.88 -9.90 -25.72
C GLU A 28 -12.07 -8.81 -26.42
N GLU A 29 -12.09 -7.58 -25.91
CA GLU A 29 -11.32 -6.47 -26.49
C GLU A 29 -9.81 -6.68 -26.37
N SER A 30 -9.34 -7.28 -25.27
CA SER A 30 -7.92 -7.64 -25.12
C SER A 30 -7.49 -8.68 -26.15
N GLU A 31 -8.30 -9.69 -26.39
CA GLU A 31 -8.04 -10.73 -27.38
C GLU A 31 -8.02 -10.16 -28.81
N ASN A 32 -8.90 -9.19 -29.11
CA ASN A 32 -8.96 -8.51 -30.41
C ASN A 32 -7.66 -7.75 -30.74
N VAL A 33 -6.96 -7.21 -29.72
CA VAL A 33 -5.67 -6.53 -29.88
C VAL A 33 -4.46 -7.45 -29.64
N GLY A 34 -4.68 -8.76 -29.51
CA GLY A 34 -3.63 -9.76 -29.33
C GLY A 34 -3.09 -9.87 -27.90
N LEU A 35 -3.74 -9.25 -26.92
CA LEU A 35 -3.41 -9.39 -25.50
C LEU A 35 -4.23 -10.50 -24.85
N LYS A 36 -3.62 -11.28 -23.96
CA LYS A 36 -4.30 -12.33 -23.20
C LYS A 36 -4.40 -11.97 -21.73
N CYS A 37 -5.62 -11.91 -21.22
CA CYS A 37 -5.85 -11.79 -19.79
C CYS A 37 -5.30 -13.02 -19.06
N ASN A 38 -4.49 -12.80 -18.03
CA ASN A 38 -3.98 -13.89 -17.19
C ASN A 38 -5.00 -14.23 -16.10
N ILE A 39 -5.89 -15.20 -16.40
CA ILE A 39 -6.98 -15.62 -15.50
C ILE A 39 -6.43 -16.12 -14.16
N GLN A 40 -5.29 -16.81 -14.12
CA GLN A 40 -4.69 -17.30 -12.87
C GLN A 40 -4.22 -16.17 -11.94
N LYS A 41 -3.82 -15.03 -12.51
CA LYS A 41 -3.44 -13.83 -11.75
C LYS A 41 -4.62 -12.91 -11.47
N THR A 42 -5.73 -13.06 -12.20
CA THR A 42 -6.93 -12.26 -12.01
C THR A 42 -7.62 -12.67 -10.70
N LYS A 43 -7.85 -11.71 -9.82
CA LYS A 43 -8.42 -11.94 -8.49
C LYS A 43 -9.71 -11.14 -8.34
N ILE A 44 -10.71 -11.74 -7.67
CA ILE A 44 -12.00 -11.11 -7.40
C ILE A 44 -12.10 -10.82 -5.91
N MET A 45 -12.47 -9.60 -5.58
CA MET A 45 -12.72 -9.17 -4.21
C MET A 45 -14.11 -8.55 -4.12
N ALA A 46 -14.84 -8.87 -3.07
CA ALA A 46 -16.13 -8.26 -2.77
C ALA A 46 -16.21 -7.83 -1.32
N SER A 47 -17.00 -6.79 -1.07
CA SER A 47 -17.31 -6.30 0.28
C SER A 47 -18.38 -7.14 1.00
N SER A 48 -19.08 -8.01 0.27
CA SER A 48 -20.10 -8.93 0.80
C SER A 48 -19.86 -10.35 0.29
N ALA A 49 -20.43 -11.34 0.98
CA ALA A 49 -20.31 -12.73 0.54
C ALA A 49 -20.93 -12.93 -0.85
N ILE A 50 -20.08 -13.29 -1.81
CA ILE A 50 -20.51 -13.59 -3.17
C ILE A 50 -20.91 -15.07 -3.22
N THR A 51 -22.19 -15.33 -3.40
CA THR A 51 -22.73 -16.69 -3.40
C THR A 51 -22.76 -17.38 -4.78
N SER A 52 -22.40 -16.69 -5.88
CA SER A 52 -22.66 -17.23 -7.24
C SER A 52 -21.66 -16.86 -8.33
N TRP A 53 -20.42 -16.50 -8.00
CA TRP A 53 -19.42 -16.15 -9.00
C TRP A 53 -18.37 -17.25 -9.16
N GLN A 54 -18.37 -17.88 -10.31
CA GLN A 54 -17.25 -18.67 -10.84
C GLN A 54 -16.88 -18.10 -12.22
N ILE A 55 -16.02 -17.10 -12.23
CA ILE A 55 -15.02 -17.00 -13.27
C ILE A 55 -13.90 -17.89 -12.75
N ASP A 56 -13.15 -18.61 -13.58
CA ASP A 56 -12.05 -19.52 -13.20
C ASP A 56 -10.98 -18.89 -12.26
N GLY A 57 -11.33 -17.88 -11.50
CA GLY A 57 -10.55 -17.15 -10.52
C GLY A 57 -10.98 -17.47 -9.09
N GLU A 58 -10.01 -17.60 -8.18
CA GLU A 58 -10.27 -17.75 -6.75
C GLU A 58 -10.83 -16.46 -6.16
N THR A 59 -11.88 -16.56 -5.35
CA THR A 59 -12.34 -15.45 -4.49
C THR A 59 -11.34 -15.26 -3.37
N ILE A 60 -10.80 -14.07 -3.24
CA ILE A 60 -9.79 -13.75 -2.23
C ILE A 60 -10.27 -12.67 -1.26
N ILE A 61 -9.71 -12.72 -0.05
CA ILE A 61 -9.98 -11.73 1.00
C ILE A 61 -9.06 -10.52 0.87
N ASP A 62 -7.87 -10.71 0.28
CA ASP A 62 -6.88 -9.65 0.08
C ASP A 62 -6.03 -9.89 -1.18
N PHE A 63 -5.49 -8.81 -1.76
CA PHE A 63 -4.53 -8.89 -2.87
C PHE A 63 -3.55 -7.71 -2.85
N MET A 64 -2.46 -7.85 -3.60
CA MET A 64 -1.45 -6.81 -3.76
C MET A 64 -1.69 -6.05 -5.07
N PHE A 65 -1.87 -4.72 -4.99
CA PHE A 65 -1.99 -3.84 -6.14
C PHE A 65 -1.09 -2.61 -5.95
N GLY A 66 -0.26 -2.29 -6.95
CA GLY A 66 0.67 -1.16 -6.86
C GLY A 66 1.60 -1.21 -5.62
N GLY A 67 1.98 -2.41 -5.16
CA GLY A 67 2.75 -2.60 -3.92
C GLY A 67 1.96 -2.40 -2.62
N SER A 68 0.64 -2.20 -2.72
CA SER A 68 -0.25 -2.03 -1.58
C SER A 68 -1.12 -3.27 -1.38
N LYS A 69 -1.24 -3.75 -0.14
CA LYS A 69 -2.18 -4.79 0.22
C LYS A 69 -3.57 -4.17 0.36
N ILE A 70 -4.51 -4.62 -0.45
CA ILE A 70 -5.92 -4.23 -0.40
C ILE A 70 -6.67 -5.39 0.26
N THR A 71 -7.50 -5.08 1.24
CA THR A 71 -8.32 -6.03 1.99
C THR A 71 -9.80 -5.69 1.83
N ALA A 72 -10.68 -6.68 1.85
CA ALA A 72 -12.12 -6.48 1.67
C ALA A 72 -12.74 -5.62 2.79
N ASP A 73 -12.16 -5.65 3.99
CA ASP A 73 -12.58 -4.83 5.15
C ASP A 73 -11.96 -3.43 5.18
N GLY A 74 -11.07 -3.12 4.21
CA GLY A 74 -10.36 -1.84 4.14
C GLY A 74 -9.37 -1.60 5.29
N ASP A 75 -8.97 -2.66 6.04
CA ASP A 75 -8.04 -2.51 7.16
C ASP A 75 -6.59 -2.36 6.71
N CYS A 76 -6.05 -1.16 6.89
CA CYS A 76 -4.67 -0.81 6.56
C CYS A 76 -3.69 -0.99 7.74
N SER A 77 -4.15 -1.45 8.91
CA SER A 77 -3.33 -1.53 10.13
C SER A 77 -2.05 -2.34 9.95
N HIS A 78 -2.13 -3.46 9.24
CA HIS A 78 -0.97 -4.33 8.97
C HIS A 78 0.06 -3.61 8.09
N LYS A 79 -0.39 -2.91 7.05
CA LYS A 79 0.47 -2.14 6.16
C LYS A 79 1.18 -1.02 6.92
N ILE A 80 0.42 -0.23 7.69
CA ILE A 80 0.96 0.87 8.50
C ILE A 80 2.04 0.34 9.45
N ARG A 81 1.78 -0.73 10.20
CA ARG A 81 2.76 -1.35 11.09
C ARG A 81 4.03 -1.77 10.36
N ARG A 82 3.91 -2.40 9.20
CA ARG A 82 5.05 -2.81 8.37
C ARG A 82 5.89 -1.61 7.96
N HIS A 83 5.28 -0.52 7.48
CA HIS A 83 5.99 0.68 7.05
C HIS A 83 6.68 1.38 8.22
N LEU A 84 6.05 1.45 9.40
CA LEU A 84 6.68 1.98 10.61
C LEU A 84 7.89 1.14 11.05
N LEU A 85 7.82 -0.19 10.93
CA LEU A 85 8.97 -1.07 11.20
C LEU A 85 10.12 -0.86 10.21
N LEU A 86 9.81 -0.71 8.92
CA LEU A 86 10.81 -0.38 7.90
C LEU A 86 11.45 0.97 8.17
N GLY A 87 10.65 2.00 8.51
CA GLY A 87 11.15 3.31 8.91
C GLY A 87 12.08 3.25 10.11
N ARG A 88 11.75 2.44 11.14
CA ARG A 88 12.65 2.21 12.29
C ARG A 88 13.97 1.57 11.88
N LYS A 89 13.94 0.60 10.95
CA LYS A 89 15.16 -0.03 10.41
C LYS A 89 16.03 0.99 9.70
N VAL A 90 15.45 1.86 8.86
CA VAL A 90 16.18 2.93 8.17
C VAL A 90 16.78 3.91 9.21
N MET A 91 16.01 4.33 10.22
CA MET A 91 16.52 5.18 11.31
C MET A 91 17.70 4.54 12.05
N THR A 92 17.65 3.23 12.25
CA THR A 92 18.76 2.51 12.90
C THR A 92 20.01 2.48 12.01
N ASN A 93 19.85 2.31 10.70
CA ASN A 93 20.96 2.36 9.76
C ASN A 93 21.63 3.75 9.69
N LEU A 94 20.86 4.80 9.97
CA LEU A 94 21.37 6.17 10.02
C LEU A 94 21.99 6.56 11.38
N ASP A 95 22.02 5.67 12.36
CA ASP A 95 22.37 5.99 13.75
C ASP A 95 23.78 6.60 13.90
N SER A 96 24.76 6.09 13.16
CA SER A 96 26.13 6.61 13.14
C SER A 96 26.17 8.06 12.66
N ILE A 97 25.42 8.37 11.62
CA ILE A 97 25.31 9.72 11.04
C ILE A 97 24.56 10.66 12.00
N LEU A 98 23.46 10.18 12.55
CA LEU A 98 22.63 10.98 13.46
C LEU A 98 23.36 11.32 14.79
N LYS A 99 24.25 10.44 15.25
CA LYS A 99 25.08 10.66 16.45
C LYS A 99 26.35 11.49 16.19
N SER A 100 26.78 11.63 14.93
CA SER A 100 27.96 12.42 14.60
C SER A 100 27.78 13.88 15.04
N ARG A 101 28.83 14.46 15.63
CA ARG A 101 28.90 15.88 16.03
C ARG A 101 29.28 16.79 14.85
N ASP A 102 29.89 16.23 13.81
CA ASP A 102 30.35 16.98 12.64
C ASP A 102 29.22 17.35 11.68
N ILE A 103 28.07 16.70 11.83
CA ILE A 103 26.91 16.88 10.96
C ILE A 103 25.90 17.80 11.66
N THR A 104 25.53 18.88 10.98
CA THR A 104 24.59 19.88 11.52
C THR A 104 23.19 19.31 11.67
N LEU A 105 22.40 19.82 12.62
CA LEU A 105 21.02 19.41 12.84
C LEU A 105 20.14 19.57 11.59
N PRO A 106 20.21 20.68 10.83
CA PRO A 106 19.45 20.82 9.58
C PRO A 106 19.75 19.70 8.57
N THR A 107 21.02 19.31 8.43
CA THR A 107 21.42 18.20 7.54
C THR A 107 20.83 16.87 8.02
N LYS A 108 20.86 16.59 9.32
CA LYS A 108 20.24 15.39 9.89
C LYS A 108 18.73 15.34 9.65
N VAL A 109 18.04 16.47 9.83
CA VAL A 109 16.61 16.59 9.54
C VAL A 109 16.34 16.34 8.05
N HIS A 110 17.16 16.90 7.16
CA HIS A 110 17.03 16.68 5.73
C HIS A 110 17.19 15.19 5.36
N LEU A 111 18.19 14.51 5.93
CA LEU A 111 18.41 13.07 5.73
C LEU A 111 17.21 12.24 6.19
N VAL A 112 16.65 12.52 7.36
CA VAL A 112 15.46 11.81 7.84
C VAL A 112 14.27 12.05 6.91
N LYS A 113 14.06 13.28 6.46
CA LYS A 113 13.00 13.60 5.50
C LYS A 113 13.18 12.90 4.15
N ALA A 114 14.42 12.82 3.65
CA ALA A 114 14.71 12.22 2.35
C ALA A 114 14.72 10.68 2.36
N MET A 115 15.12 10.06 3.46
CA MET A 115 15.33 8.61 3.51
C MET A 115 14.28 7.86 4.31
N VAL A 116 13.75 8.42 5.39
CA VAL A 116 12.82 7.74 6.29
C VAL A 116 11.38 7.99 5.90
N LEU A 117 11.01 9.26 5.67
CA LEU A 117 9.62 9.60 5.37
C LEU A 117 9.08 8.92 4.11
N PRO A 118 9.82 8.84 2.97
CA PRO A 118 9.32 8.13 1.79
C PRO A 118 9.05 6.65 2.04
N VAL A 119 9.86 5.98 2.88
CA VAL A 119 9.64 4.59 3.25
C VAL A 119 8.39 4.42 4.10
N VAL A 120 8.18 5.32 5.05
CA VAL A 120 7.02 5.26 5.96
C VAL A 120 5.73 5.64 5.25
N MET A 121 5.77 6.67 4.40
CA MET A 121 4.60 7.25 3.74
C MET A 121 4.27 6.60 2.40
N TYR A 122 5.03 5.59 1.96
CA TYR A 122 4.77 4.93 0.68
C TYR A 122 3.37 4.33 0.61
N GLY A 123 2.56 4.79 -0.33
CA GLY A 123 1.18 4.36 -0.53
C GLY A 123 0.24 4.75 0.63
N CYS A 124 0.53 5.86 1.34
CA CYS A 124 -0.32 6.35 2.43
C CYS A 124 -1.63 6.98 1.93
N GLU A 125 -1.70 7.34 0.66
CA GLU A 125 -2.89 7.90 0.02
C GLU A 125 -4.11 6.97 0.06
N CYS A 126 -3.87 5.66 0.14
CA CYS A 126 -4.93 4.67 0.25
C CYS A 126 -5.17 4.17 1.69
N TRP A 127 -4.56 4.81 2.69
CA TRP A 127 -4.75 4.38 4.08
C TRP A 127 -6.04 4.94 4.68
N THR A 128 -6.94 4.06 5.07
CA THR A 128 -8.03 4.40 5.99
C THR A 128 -7.48 4.41 7.41
N THR A 129 -7.13 5.59 7.93
CA THR A 129 -6.49 5.72 9.24
C THR A 129 -7.52 5.73 10.37
N LYS A 130 -7.45 4.71 11.24
CA LYS A 130 -8.19 4.69 12.51
C LYS A 130 -7.40 5.49 13.55
N LYS A 131 -8.06 5.91 14.63
CA LYS A 131 -7.43 6.68 15.74
C LYS A 131 -6.17 5.98 16.29
N ALA A 132 -6.19 4.66 16.39
CA ALA A 132 -5.05 3.87 16.86
C ALA A 132 -3.84 3.92 15.93
N GLU A 133 -4.06 3.96 14.61
CA GLU A 133 -3.00 4.08 13.60
C GLU A 133 -2.38 5.48 13.62
N ASN A 134 -3.20 6.53 13.78
CA ASN A 134 -2.71 7.89 13.95
C ASN A 134 -1.82 8.01 15.19
N GLN A 135 -2.21 7.40 16.30
CA GLN A 135 -1.37 7.38 17.50
C GLN A 135 -0.03 6.67 17.28
N ARG A 136 -0.01 5.57 16.52
CA ARG A 136 1.23 4.86 16.18
C ARG A 136 2.14 5.69 15.28
N THR A 137 1.57 6.37 14.29
CA THR A 137 2.31 7.25 13.39
C THR A 137 2.91 8.44 14.14
N ASN A 138 2.14 9.07 15.01
CA ASN A 138 2.62 10.14 15.89
C ASN A 138 3.71 9.65 16.85
N GLY A 139 3.55 8.44 17.40
CA GLY A 139 4.57 7.82 18.24
C GLY A 139 5.87 7.52 17.48
N PHE A 140 5.78 7.17 16.20
CA PHE A 140 6.94 6.99 15.34
C PHE A 140 7.61 8.34 15.03
N GLU A 141 6.85 9.38 14.76
CA GLU A 141 7.39 10.73 14.55
C GLU A 141 8.16 11.20 15.79
N LEU A 142 7.58 11.05 16.98
CA LEU A 142 8.24 11.36 18.23
C LEU A 142 9.53 10.55 18.43
N TYR A 143 9.55 9.28 18.08
CA TYR A 143 10.75 8.44 18.09
C TYR A 143 11.84 9.01 17.16
N CYS A 144 11.49 9.47 15.95
CA CYS A 144 12.44 10.10 15.04
C CYS A 144 13.04 11.37 15.64
N TRP A 145 12.21 12.25 16.22
CA TRP A 145 12.68 13.49 16.87
C TRP A 145 13.58 13.23 18.07
N ARG A 146 13.22 12.29 18.94
CA ARG A 146 14.07 11.92 20.08
C ARG A 146 15.45 11.43 19.60
N ARG A 147 15.48 10.63 18.55
CA ARG A 147 16.72 10.09 18.00
C ARG A 147 17.58 11.17 17.31
N LEU A 148 16.96 12.12 16.63
CA LEU A 148 17.62 13.28 16.04
C LEU A 148 18.24 14.20 17.11
N LEU A 149 17.53 14.42 18.20
CA LEU A 149 17.95 15.31 19.29
C LEU A 149 18.81 14.59 20.34
N THR A 150 19.08 13.29 20.16
CA THR A 150 19.81 12.46 21.14
C THR A 150 19.22 12.50 22.55
N VAL A 151 17.89 12.65 22.63
CA VAL A 151 17.15 12.63 23.90
C VAL A 151 16.70 11.20 24.19
N PRO A 152 16.84 10.69 25.43
CA PRO A 152 16.41 9.35 25.82
C PRO A 152 14.90 9.10 25.73
#